data_5320544dcf3d0494d9611a6614732c61
#
_entry.id   5320544dcf3d0494d9611a6614732c61
#
_cell.length_a   1.000
_cell.length_b   1.000
_cell.length_c   1.000
_cell.angle_alpha   90.00
_cell.angle_beta   90.00
_cell.angle_gamma   90.00
#
_symmetry.space_group_name_H-M   'P 1'
#
loop_
_entity.id
_entity.type
_entity.pdbx_description
1 polymer ?
#
loop_
_entity_poly.entity_id
_entity_poly.type
_entity_poly.pdbx_seq_one_letter_code
_entity_poly.pdbx_strand_id
1 'polypeptide(L)'
;RVAVGEADTLIGGDLVVSAGAKTTELTATGRTGGVVNTHEIVTGEFTRNTEFTIPRDRLILTLERKMQDGLRSFNASELAAKVMGDAIYSNMILFGAAWQMGQVPVTGDAIRRAIELNGAKVAENLRAFEIGRWAVLNADEVDKLTASQLVDLPKSLDEKIAFRERHLVDYQGPRLAKRYRKFVARFEDATLREAVAKGYHKLLAYKDEYEVARLLQETRAKAEEAFEGDLKLTYHLAPPLLSKEGANGRPKKSPFSEKREWQFRMLSWMKRLRGTPFDPFGYTAERRMERRLIRQYEKDMTEVLKTQGGHPDAALALAELPLQIRGFGPVKEANAAAAAKRRHE
;
A
#
# COMPACT_ATOMS: atom_id res chain seq x y z
N ARG A 1 -15.62 24.07 -19.60
CA ARG A 1 -15.82 23.27 -18.39
C ARG A 1 -17.24 22.75 -18.38
N VAL A 2 -17.45 21.52 -17.92
CA VAL A 2 -18.78 20.97 -17.70
C VAL A 2 -19.38 21.68 -16.50
N ALA A 3 -20.63 22.13 -16.58
CA ALA A 3 -21.33 22.74 -15.46
C ALA A 3 -21.86 21.69 -14.48
N VAL A 4 -22.28 22.12 -13.29
CA VAL A 4 -22.83 21.26 -12.25
C VAL A 4 -24.08 20.53 -12.77
N GLY A 5 -24.09 19.20 -12.70
CA GLY A 5 -25.22 18.36 -13.15
C GLY A 5 -25.37 18.22 -14.67
N GLU A 6 -24.39 18.63 -15.46
CA GLU A 6 -24.50 18.61 -16.93
C GLU A 6 -23.66 17.53 -17.63
N ALA A 7 -22.95 16.72 -16.90
CA ALA A 7 -22.20 15.61 -17.49
C ALA A 7 -23.15 14.52 -18.02
N ASP A 8 -22.97 14.11 -19.26
CA ASP A 8 -23.68 12.98 -19.85
C ASP A 8 -22.95 11.67 -19.57
N THR A 9 -21.60 11.70 -19.52
CA THR A 9 -20.76 10.51 -19.33
C THR A 9 -19.62 10.78 -18.37
N LEU A 10 -19.35 9.81 -17.48
CA LEU A 10 -18.16 9.73 -16.65
C LEU A 10 -17.30 8.52 -17.05
N ILE A 11 -16.09 8.75 -17.56
CA ILE A 11 -15.10 7.70 -17.75
C ILE A 11 -14.02 7.89 -16.68
N GLY A 12 -14.06 7.07 -15.63
CA GLY A 12 -13.23 7.20 -14.45
C GLY A 12 -12.08 6.20 -14.42
N GLY A 13 -10.85 6.65 -14.62
CA GLY A 13 -9.64 5.81 -14.48
C GLY A 13 -9.24 5.52 -13.04
N ASP A 14 -9.77 6.28 -12.06
CA ASP A 14 -9.48 6.18 -10.63
C ASP A 14 -10.77 6.29 -9.82
N LEU A 15 -11.00 5.35 -8.90
CA LEU A 15 -12.23 5.26 -8.11
C LEU A 15 -12.38 6.45 -7.14
N VAL A 16 -11.29 6.84 -6.47
CA VAL A 16 -11.32 7.90 -5.44
C VAL A 16 -11.63 9.25 -6.07
N VAL A 17 -11.01 9.55 -7.21
CA VAL A 17 -11.26 10.79 -7.98
C VAL A 17 -12.67 10.77 -8.55
N SER A 18 -13.11 9.65 -9.10
CA SER A 18 -14.44 9.50 -9.72
C SER A 18 -15.58 9.69 -8.71
N ALA A 19 -15.44 9.15 -7.49
CA ALA A 19 -16.42 9.29 -6.42
C ALA A 19 -16.23 10.57 -5.58
N GLY A 20 -15.21 11.38 -5.87
CA GLY A 20 -14.94 12.63 -5.18
C GLY A 20 -16.02 13.69 -5.43
N ALA A 21 -16.23 14.61 -4.46
CA ALA A 21 -17.27 15.64 -4.53
C ALA A 21 -17.21 16.46 -5.80
N LYS A 22 -16.00 16.90 -6.23
CA LYS A 22 -15.82 17.70 -7.46
C LYS A 22 -16.27 16.98 -8.74
N THR A 23 -16.15 15.65 -8.80
CA THR A 23 -16.60 14.87 -9.96
C THR A 23 -18.10 14.61 -9.86
N THR A 24 -18.57 14.19 -8.68
CA THR A 24 -19.99 13.85 -8.47
C THR A 24 -20.92 15.07 -8.52
N GLU A 25 -20.42 16.28 -8.28
CA GLU A 25 -21.16 17.53 -8.52
C GLU A 25 -21.49 17.75 -10.00
N LEU A 26 -20.66 17.26 -10.91
CA LEU A 26 -20.90 17.40 -12.36
C LEU A 26 -21.95 16.39 -12.88
N THR A 27 -22.25 15.35 -12.13
CA THR A 27 -23.17 14.29 -12.52
C THR A 27 -24.61 14.59 -12.08
N ALA A 28 -25.58 14.14 -12.87
CA ALA A 28 -27.02 14.22 -12.56
C ALA A 28 -27.67 12.85 -12.64
N THR A 29 -28.54 12.53 -11.65
CA THR A 29 -29.29 11.29 -11.62
C THR A 29 -30.24 11.20 -12.82
N GLY A 30 -30.27 10.05 -13.49
CA GLY A 30 -31.11 9.81 -14.67
C GLY A 30 -30.57 10.40 -15.97
N ARG A 31 -29.43 11.11 -15.93
CA ARG A 31 -28.75 11.67 -17.11
C ARG A 31 -27.37 11.04 -17.31
N THR A 32 -26.54 11.10 -16.25
CA THR A 32 -25.13 10.70 -16.36
C THR A 32 -25.01 9.19 -16.33
N GLY A 33 -24.41 8.60 -17.37
CA GLY A 33 -23.88 7.24 -17.33
C GLY A 33 -22.39 7.23 -16.98
N GLY A 34 -21.83 6.06 -16.62
CA GLY A 34 -20.41 6.01 -16.29
C GLY A 34 -19.78 4.65 -16.40
N VAL A 35 -18.48 4.65 -16.71
CA VAL A 35 -17.60 3.50 -16.58
C VAL A 35 -16.46 3.88 -15.67
N VAL A 36 -16.23 3.09 -14.59
CA VAL A 36 -15.24 3.43 -13.58
C VAL A 36 -14.35 2.23 -13.26
N ASN A 37 -13.05 2.50 -13.27
CA ASN A 37 -12.03 1.55 -12.83
C ASN A 37 -12.06 1.44 -11.31
N THR A 38 -12.28 0.23 -10.79
CA THR A 38 -12.28 -0.03 -9.35
C THR A 38 -10.91 -0.42 -8.80
N HIS A 39 -9.85 -0.33 -9.62
CA HIS A 39 -8.49 -0.58 -9.14
C HIS A 39 -8.11 0.40 -8.04
N GLU A 40 -7.62 -0.14 -6.93
CA GLU A 40 -7.20 0.66 -5.78
C GLU A 40 -5.77 1.14 -5.96
N ILE A 41 -5.60 2.44 -6.23
CA ILE A 41 -4.29 3.07 -6.22
C ILE A 41 -4.05 3.63 -4.81
N VAL A 42 -3.01 3.15 -4.16
CA VAL A 42 -2.61 3.59 -2.82
C VAL A 42 -2.26 5.08 -2.87
N THR A 43 -3.12 5.91 -2.27
CA THR A 43 -2.95 7.37 -2.23
C THR A 43 -1.89 7.80 -1.20
N GLY A 44 -1.49 9.07 -1.21
CA GLY A 44 -0.56 9.65 -0.23
C GLY A 44 -1.01 9.52 1.23
N GLU A 45 -2.29 9.28 1.50
CA GLU A 45 -2.83 8.97 2.83
C GLU A 45 -2.23 7.67 3.40
N PHE A 46 -1.97 6.67 2.57
CA PHE A 46 -1.30 5.44 3.00
C PHE A 46 0.11 5.69 3.55
N THR A 47 0.79 6.72 3.08
CA THR A 47 2.09 7.11 3.65
C THR A 47 1.96 7.68 5.05
N ARG A 48 0.79 8.22 5.39
CA ARG A 48 0.45 8.78 6.70
C ARG A 48 -0.19 7.75 7.62
N ASN A 49 -1.01 6.87 7.06
CA ASN A 49 -1.68 5.79 7.76
C ASN A 49 -1.56 4.49 6.98
N THR A 50 -0.68 3.59 7.41
CA THR A 50 -0.42 2.30 6.76
C THR A 50 -1.58 1.30 6.90
N GLU A 51 -2.56 1.60 7.75
CA GLU A 51 -3.80 0.82 7.92
C GLU A 51 -4.99 1.50 7.21
N PHE A 52 -4.73 2.59 6.48
CA PHE A 52 -5.75 3.23 5.68
C PHE A 52 -6.17 2.29 4.56
N THR A 53 -7.39 1.82 4.62
CA THR A 53 -8.08 1.11 3.56
C THR A 53 -9.00 2.09 2.84
N ILE A 54 -8.89 2.14 1.52
CA ILE A 54 -9.83 2.92 0.71
C ILE A 54 -11.22 2.32 0.95
N PRO A 55 -12.22 3.11 1.36
CA PRO A 55 -13.57 2.61 1.58
C PRO A 55 -14.27 2.33 0.25
N ARG A 56 -13.75 1.34 -0.49
CA ARG A 56 -14.15 0.99 -1.87
C ARG A 56 -15.65 0.88 -2.01
N ASP A 57 -16.30 0.07 -1.17
CA ASP A 57 -17.74 -0.17 -1.26
C ASP A 57 -18.55 1.11 -1.07
N ARG A 58 -18.11 1.99 -0.16
CA ARG A 58 -18.74 3.29 0.04
C ARG A 58 -18.59 4.21 -1.17
N LEU A 59 -17.42 4.19 -1.83
CA LEU A 59 -17.17 4.98 -3.04
C LEU A 59 -18.01 4.47 -4.20
N ILE A 60 -18.10 3.16 -4.40
CA ILE A 60 -18.95 2.54 -5.42
C ILE A 60 -20.42 2.88 -5.17
N LEU A 61 -20.91 2.71 -3.94
CA LEU A 61 -22.28 3.10 -3.56
C LEU A 61 -22.58 4.58 -3.82
N THR A 62 -21.60 5.47 -3.66
CA THR A 62 -21.76 6.89 -3.97
C THR A 62 -22.01 7.12 -5.46
N LEU A 63 -21.27 6.41 -6.32
CA LEU A 63 -21.45 6.46 -7.78
C LEU A 63 -22.76 5.81 -8.21
N GLU A 64 -23.11 4.66 -7.65
CA GLU A 64 -24.36 3.94 -7.93
C GLU A 64 -25.61 4.78 -7.62
N ARG A 65 -25.58 5.49 -6.49
CA ARG A 65 -26.68 6.40 -6.12
C ARG A 65 -26.86 7.56 -7.11
N LYS A 66 -25.77 7.98 -7.76
CA LYS A 66 -25.78 9.08 -8.73
C LYS A 66 -26.14 8.63 -10.14
N MET A 67 -25.66 7.47 -10.57
CA MET A 67 -25.77 7.02 -11.95
C MET A 67 -26.75 5.84 -12.14
N GLN A 68 -27.15 5.20 -11.04
CA GLN A 68 -28.08 4.06 -11.05
C GLN A 68 -27.67 2.97 -12.08
N ASP A 69 -28.58 2.52 -12.92
CA ASP A 69 -28.33 1.48 -13.94
C ASP A 69 -27.37 1.95 -15.06
N GLY A 70 -27.03 3.23 -15.11
CA GLY A 70 -26.05 3.79 -16.06
C GLY A 70 -24.60 3.59 -15.67
N LEU A 71 -24.29 3.02 -14.49
CA LEU A 71 -22.93 2.77 -14.04
C LEU A 71 -22.46 1.34 -14.35
N ARG A 72 -21.28 1.24 -14.94
CA ARG A 72 -20.50 0.00 -15.00
C ARG A 72 -19.16 0.21 -14.27
N SER A 73 -18.92 -0.53 -13.21
CA SER A 73 -17.66 -0.48 -12.47
C SER A 73 -17.00 -1.86 -12.43
N PHE A 74 -15.70 -1.92 -12.73
CA PHE A 74 -14.91 -3.16 -12.70
C PHE A 74 -13.42 -2.84 -12.59
N ASN A 75 -12.59 -3.82 -12.21
CA ASN A 75 -11.15 -3.63 -12.13
C ASN A 75 -10.49 -3.73 -13.51
N ALA A 76 -10.53 -2.63 -14.27
CA ALA A 76 -9.98 -2.55 -15.62
C ALA A 76 -8.45 -2.71 -15.64
N SER A 77 -7.74 -2.28 -14.60
CA SER A 77 -6.29 -2.42 -14.51
C SER A 77 -5.88 -3.89 -14.31
N GLU A 78 -6.57 -4.63 -13.47
CA GLU A 78 -6.34 -6.06 -13.28
C GLU A 78 -6.70 -6.86 -14.54
N LEU A 79 -7.83 -6.51 -15.18
CA LEU A 79 -8.23 -7.11 -16.43
C LEU A 79 -7.17 -6.89 -17.52
N ALA A 80 -6.69 -5.65 -17.67
CA ALA A 80 -5.62 -5.31 -18.61
C ALA A 80 -4.33 -6.10 -18.33
N ALA A 81 -3.89 -6.17 -17.08
CA ALA A 81 -2.70 -6.91 -16.70
C ALA A 81 -2.82 -8.40 -17.03
N LYS A 82 -3.97 -9.02 -16.74
CA LYS A 82 -4.17 -10.47 -16.98
C LYS A 82 -4.35 -10.84 -18.45
N VAL A 83 -5.06 -9.99 -19.23
CA VAL A 83 -5.41 -10.34 -20.61
C VAL A 83 -4.44 -9.75 -21.64
N MET A 84 -3.82 -8.60 -21.29
CA MET A 84 -2.91 -7.88 -22.19
C MET A 84 -1.45 -7.88 -21.70
N GLY A 85 -1.19 -8.33 -20.46
CA GLY A 85 0.12 -8.34 -19.85
C GLY A 85 0.57 -6.98 -19.24
N ASP A 86 -0.22 -5.91 -19.40
CA ASP A 86 0.13 -4.58 -18.86
C ASP A 86 -1.13 -3.78 -18.52
N ALA A 87 -1.15 -3.20 -17.32
CA ALA A 87 -2.25 -2.37 -16.82
C ALA A 87 -2.40 -1.04 -17.59
N ILE A 88 -1.40 -0.62 -18.40
CA ILE A 88 -1.44 0.63 -19.18
C ILE A 88 -2.63 0.67 -20.15
N TYR A 89 -3.11 -0.48 -20.59
CA TYR A 89 -4.23 -0.59 -21.51
C TYR A 89 -5.60 -0.39 -20.85
N SER A 90 -5.67 -0.23 -19.54
CA SER A 90 -6.92 -0.01 -18.80
C SER A 90 -7.75 1.17 -19.33
N ASN A 91 -7.09 2.25 -19.78
CA ASN A 91 -7.75 3.42 -20.32
C ASN A 91 -8.56 3.09 -21.60
N MET A 92 -7.98 2.29 -22.50
CA MET A 92 -8.67 1.88 -23.73
C MET A 92 -9.76 0.85 -23.46
N ILE A 93 -9.58 0.01 -22.45
CA ILE A 93 -10.62 -0.92 -21.98
C ILE A 93 -11.82 -0.14 -21.43
N LEU A 94 -11.60 0.87 -20.58
CA LEU A 94 -12.67 1.73 -20.06
C LEU A 94 -13.38 2.49 -21.18
N PHE A 95 -12.62 2.99 -22.15
CA PHE A 95 -13.19 3.70 -23.29
C PHE A 95 -14.05 2.78 -24.17
N GLY A 96 -13.58 1.56 -24.44
CA GLY A 96 -14.34 0.53 -25.16
C GLY A 96 -15.63 0.13 -24.43
N ALA A 97 -15.57 0.03 -23.10
CA ALA A 97 -16.74 -0.24 -22.28
C ALA A 97 -17.76 0.92 -22.34
N ALA A 98 -17.32 2.16 -22.21
CA ALA A 98 -18.17 3.34 -22.32
C ALA A 98 -18.84 3.43 -23.71
N TRP A 99 -18.09 3.13 -24.75
CA TRP A 99 -18.63 3.09 -26.10
C TRP A 99 -19.69 1.99 -26.28
N GLN A 100 -19.44 0.79 -25.75
CA GLN A 100 -20.39 -0.34 -25.81
C GLN A 100 -21.70 -0.02 -25.07
N MET A 101 -21.64 0.78 -24.01
CA MET A 101 -22.81 1.28 -23.30
C MET A 101 -23.53 2.43 -24.00
N GLY A 102 -23.09 2.85 -25.20
CA GLY A 102 -23.70 3.96 -25.94
C GLY A 102 -23.39 5.35 -25.37
N GLN A 103 -22.42 5.46 -24.49
CA GLN A 103 -22.09 6.72 -23.81
C GLN A 103 -21.12 7.61 -24.60
N VAL A 104 -20.56 7.11 -25.68
CA VAL A 104 -19.62 7.84 -26.54
C VAL A 104 -20.27 8.05 -27.92
N PRO A 105 -20.63 9.29 -28.31
CA PRO A 105 -21.38 9.58 -29.53
C PRO A 105 -20.48 9.64 -30.80
N VAL A 106 -19.62 8.62 -30.94
CA VAL A 106 -18.70 8.48 -32.11
C VAL A 106 -18.80 7.07 -32.65
N THR A 107 -18.71 6.91 -33.96
CA THR A 107 -18.77 5.57 -34.59
C THR A 107 -17.54 4.74 -34.29
N GLY A 108 -17.69 3.42 -34.19
CA GLY A 108 -16.59 2.50 -33.97
C GLY A 108 -15.47 2.62 -35.00
N ASP A 109 -15.83 2.87 -36.28
CA ASP A 109 -14.85 3.06 -37.34
C ASP A 109 -14.04 4.35 -37.16
N ALA A 110 -14.67 5.43 -36.70
CA ALA A 110 -13.96 6.67 -36.39
C ALA A 110 -12.99 6.48 -35.23
N ILE A 111 -13.37 5.71 -34.22
CA ILE A 111 -12.48 5.36 -33.09
C ILE A 111 -11.29 4.53 -33.55
N ARG A 112 -11.53 3.46 -34.34
CA ARG A 112 -10.45 2.64 -34.89
C ARG A 112 -9.51 3.47 -35.75
N ARG A 113 -10.06 4.33 -36.60
CA ARG A 113 -9.25 5.24 -37.40
C ARG A 113 -8.42 6.22 -36.57
N ALA A 114 -8.97 6.73 -35.48
CA ALA A 114 -8.25 7.60 -34.57
C ALA A 114 -7.07 6.88 -33.87
N ILE A 115 -7.26 5.62 -33.47
CA ILE A 115 -6.22 4.78 -32.92
C ILE A 115 -5.10 4.53 -33.94
N GLU A 116 -5.46 4.21 -35.19
CA GLU A 116 -4.50 4.04 -36.27
C GLU A 116 -3.68 5.31 -36.53
N LEU A 117 -4.35 6.48 -36.60
CA LEU A 117 -3.71 7.77 -36.82
C LEU A 117 -2.78 8.17 -35.67
N ASN A 118 -3.11 7.80 -34.44
CA ASN A 118 -2.23 8.01 -33.29
C ASN A 118 -0.91 7.24 -33.38
N GLY A 119 -0.90 6.09 -34.06
CA GLY A 119 0.29 5.32 -34.40
C GLY A 119 1.00 4.61 -33.25
N ALA A 120 0.59 4.82 -32.00
CA ALA A 120 1.22 4.20 -30.83
C ALA A 120 0.55 2.87 -30.51
N LYS A 121 1.28 1.74 -30.60
CA LYS A 121 0.80 0.39 -30.26
C LYS A 121 -0.62 0.13 -30.74
N VAL A 122 -0.81 0.33 -32.05
CA VAL A 122 -2.14 0.35 -32.69
C VAL A 122 -2.89 -0.96 -32.46
N ALA A 123 -2.24 -2.11 -32.71
CA ALA A 123 -2.88 -3.42 -32.58
C ALA A 123 -3.33 -3.69 -31.12
N GLU A 124 -2.49 -3.35 -30.15
CA GLU A 124 -2.78 -3.54 -28.73
C GLU A 124 -3.91 -2.61 -28.26
N ASN A 125 -3.91 -1.34 -28.70
CA ASN A 125 -4.97 -0.40 -28.34
C ASN A 125 -6.32 -0.78 -28.98
N LEU A 126 -6.34 -1.27 -30.21
CA LEU A 126 -7.54 -1.83 -30.84
C LEU A 126 -8.06 -3.04 -30.06
N ARG A 127 -7.15 -3.96 -29.68
CA ARG A 127 -7.50 -5.12 -28.86
C ARG A 127 -8.05 -4.72 -27.50
N ALA A 128 -7.43 -3.75 -26.82
CA ALA A 128 -7.90 -3.24 -25.56
C ALA A 128 -9.29 -2.62 -25.64
N PHE A 129 -9.57 -1.87 -26.70
CA PHE A 129 -10.90 -1.33 -26.99
C PHE A 129 -11.95 -2.44 -27.13
N GLU A 130 -11.67 -3.50 -27.90
CA GLU A 130 -12.57 -4.64 -28.05
C GLU A 130 -12.75 -5.44 -26.74
N ILE A 131 -11.70 -5.58 -25.92
CA ILE A 131 -11.80 -6.18 -24.56
C ILE A 131 -12.74 -5.35 -23.69
N GLY A 132 -12.69 -4.03 -23.77
CA GLY A 132 -13.60 -3.15 -23.04
C GLY A 132 -15.07 -3.37 -23.43
N ARG A 133 -15.34 -3.51 -24.72
CA ARG A 133 -16.66 -3.86 -25.24
C ARG A 133 -17.15 -5.22 -24.73
N TRP A 134 -16.27 -6.21 -24.80
CA TRP A 134 -16.54 -7.54 -24.28
C TRP A 134 -16.84 -7.54 -22.78
N ALA A 135 -16.12 -6.74 -22.00
CA ALA A 135 -16.27 -6.66 -20.55
C ALA A 135 -17.65 -6.16 -20.09
N VAL A 136 -18.33 -5.35 -20.90
CA VAL A 136 -19.71 -4.93 -20.61
C VAL A 136 -20.70 -6.09 -20.78
N LEU A 137 -20.48 -6.92 -21.79
CA LEU A 137 -21.39 -8.03 -22.14
C LEU A 137 -21.16 -9.27 -21.29
N ASN A 138 -19.99 -9.41 -20.68
CA ASN A 138 -19.54 -10.60 -19.94
C ASN A 138 -19.10 -10.26 -18.53
N ALA A 139 -19.99 -9.62 -17.76
CA ALA A 139 -19.70 -9.13 -16.42
C ALA A 139 -19.15 -10.23 -15.48
N ASP A 140 -19.82 -11.39 -15.44
CA ASP A 140 -19.44 -12.52 -14.58
C ASP A 140 -18.06 -13.06 -14.90
N GLU A 141 -17.66 -13.07 -16.17
CA GLU A 141 -16.32 -13.52 -16.58
C GLU A 141 -15.26 -12.48 -16.18
N VAL A 142 -15.57 -11.19 -16.29
CA VAL A 142 -14.68 -10.12 -15.81
C VAL A 142 -14.47 -10.27 -14.29
N ASP A 143 -15.53 -10.50 -13.53
CA ASP A 143 -15.45 -10.65 -12.09
C ASP A 143 -14.62 -11.90 -11.71
N LYS A 144 -14.77 -13.02 -12.41
CA LYS A 144 -13.92 -14.21 -12.23
C LYS A 144 -12.46 -13.94 -12.59
N LEU A 145 -12.19 -13.26 -13.70
CA LEU A 145 -10.84 -12.90 -14.13
C LEU A 145 -10.17 -11.90 -13.17
N THR A 146 -10.95 -10.94 -12.66
CA THR A 146 -10.43 -9.88 -11.79
C THR A 146 -10.65 -10.14 -10.30
N ALA A 147 -11.23 -11.30 -9.95
CA ALA A 147 -11.23 -11.75 -8.57
C ALA A 147 -9.77 -11.82 -8.11
N SER A 148 -9.32 -10.77 -7.46
CA SER A 148 -8.05 -10.78 -6.74
C SER A 148 -8.11 -11.97 -5.79
N GLN A 149 -7.02 -12.74 -5.70
CA GLN A 149 -6.83 -13.56 -4.52
C GLN A 149 -6.88 -12.57 -3.36
N LEU A 150 -8.04 -12.47 -2.74
CA LEU A 150 -8.22 -11.71 -1.50
C LEU A 150 -7.16 -12.27 -0.57
N VAL A 151 -6.08 -11.53 -0.36
CA VAL A 151 -5.24 -11.79 0.79
C VAL A 151 -6.22 -11.62 1.95
N ASP A 152 -6.59 -12.72 2.58
CA ASP A 152 -7.49 -12.72 3.74
C ASP A 152 -6.85 -11.84 4.79
N LEU A 153 -7.28 -10.56 4.80
CA LEU A 153 -6.84 -9.61 5.81
C LEU A 153 -7.38 -10.11 7.14
N PRO A 154 -6.55 -10.16 8.18
CA PRO A 154 -6.96 -10.61 9.49
C PRO A 154 -8.16 -9.83 9.97
N LYS A 155 -9.29 -10.52 10.19
CA LYS A 155 -10.57 -9.91 10.59
C LYS A 155 -10.68 -9.78 12.11
N SER A 156 -10.24 -10.80 12.84
CA SER A 156 -10.25 -10.81 14.31
C SER A 156 -8.95 -10.23 14.91
N LEU A 157 -9.00 -9.81 16.16
CA LEU A 157 -7.82 -9.33 16.89
C LEU A 157 -6.74 -10.41 16.97
N ASP A 158 -7.11 -11.64 17.22
CA ASP A 158 -6.16 -12.75 17.32
C ASP A 158 -5.50 -13.07 15.97
N GLU A 159 -6.24 -12.98 14.87
CA GLU A 159 -5.68 -13.10 13.52
C GLU A 159 -4.70 -11.95 13.20
N LYS A 160 -5.04 -10.71 13.60
CA LYS A 160 -4.16 -9.54 13.45
C LYS A 160 -2.87 -9.70 14.25
N ILE A 161 -2.95 -10.24 15.47
CA ILE A 161 -1.77 -10.54 16.31
C ILE A 161 -0.94 -11.65 15.67
N ALA A 162 -1.57 -12.73 15.22
CA ALA A 162 -0.89 -13.84 14.56
C ALA A 162 -0.21 -13.43 13.25
N PHE A 163 -0.83 -12.55 12.47
CA PHE A 163 -0.21 -11.98 11.28
C PHE A 163 1.07 -11.20 11.60
N ARG A 164 1.04 -10.33 12.62
CA ARG A 164 2.22 -9.57 13.06
C ARG A 164 3.30 -10.48 13.63
N GLU A 165 2.90 -11.55 14.32
CA GLU A 165 3.84 -12.55 14.83
C GLU A 165 4.56 -13.27 13.70
N ARG A 166 3.86 -13.72 12.64
CA ARG A 166 4.48 -14.29 11.44
C ARG A 166 5.49 -13.33 10.81
N HIS A 167 5.10 -12.06 10.64
CA HIS A 167 6.01 -11.04 10.14
C HIS A 167 7.29 -10.92 10.99
N LEU A 168 7.19 -10.96 12.33
CA LEU A 168 8.36 -10.90 13.22
C LEU A 168 9.24 -12.15 13.14
N VAL A 169 8.67 -13.32 12.81
CA VAL A 169 9.45 -14.53 12.50
C VAL A 169 10.29 -14.28 11.25
N ASP A 170 9.70 -13.74 10.19
CA ASP A 170 10.38 -13.43 8.94
C ASP A 170 11.41 -12.32 9.11
N TYR A 171 11.09 -11.31 9.91
CA TYR A 171 11.93 -10.15 10.21
C TYR A 171 13.21 -10.54 10.95
N GLN A 172 13.14 -11.33 12.03
CA GLN A 172 14.32 -11.71 12.82
C GLN A 172 14.31 -13.17 13.27
N GLY A 173 13.16 -13.73 13.60
CA GLY A 173 13.04 -15.11 14.01
C GLY A 173 12.06 -15.36 15.16
N PRO A 174 11.84 -16.63 15.52
CA PRO A 174 10.79 -17.03 16.46
C PRO A 174 10.97 -16.50 17.88
N ARG A 175 12.20 -16.16 18.30
CA ARG A 175 12.45 -15.57 19.63
C ARG A 175 11.82 -14.18 19.76
N LEU A 176 11.93 -13.34 18.71
CA LEU A 176 11.33 -12.00 18.70
C LEU A 176 9.81 -12.09 18.67
N ALA A 177 9.26 -12.97 17.84
CA ALA A 177 7.83 -13.23 17.76
C ALA A 177 7.26 -13.71 19.11
N LYS A 178 7.95 -14.62 19.79
CA LYS A 178 7.57 -15.08 21.15
C LYS A 178 7.58 -13.94 22.19
N ARG A 179 8.60 -13.04 22.12
CA ARG A 179 8.66 -11.84 22.98
C ARG A 179 7.44 -10.95 22.74
N TYR A 180 7.11 -10.68 21.48
CA TYR A 180 5.95 -9.91 21.08
C TYR A 180 4.66 -10.51 21.62
N ARG A 181 4.38 -11.79 21.33
CA ARG A 181 3.18 -12.49 21.78
C ARG A 181 3.04 -12.45 23.29
N LYS A 182 4.12 -12.79 24.02
CA LYS A 182 4.12 -12.79 25.49
C LYS A 182 3.83 -11.41 26.07
N PHE A 183 4.31 -10.35 25.44
CA PHE A 183 4.08 -8.99 25.92
C PHE A 183 2.64 -8.55 25.66
N VAL A 184 2.13 -8.75 24.45
CA VAL A 184 0.75 -8.38 24.05
C VAL A 184 -0.30 -9.16 24.84
N ALA A 185 -0.06 -10.43 25.16
CA ALA A 185 -0.97 -11.27 25.93
C ALA A 185 -1.19 -10.81 27.40
N ARG A 186 -0.40 -9.86 27.90
CA ARG A 186 -0.58 -9.29 29.25
C ARG A 186 -1.77 -8.33 29.35
N PHE A 187 -2.29 -7.87 28.22
CA PHE A 187 -3.38 -6.89 28.13
C PHE A 187 -4.70 -7.62 27.86
N GLU A 188 -5.65 -7.50 28.78
CA GLU A 188 -6.96 -8.20 28.72
C GLU A 188 -7.99 -7.38 27.91
N ASP A 189 -8.02 -6.05 28.09
CA ASP A 189 -8.90 -5.18 27.33
C ASP A 189 -8.59 -5.24 25.84
N ALA A 190 -9.58 -5.53 25.01
CA ALA A 190 -9.43 -5.77 23.57
C ALA A 190 -8.92 -4.54 22.82
N THR A 191 -9.39 -3.34 23.18
CA THR A 191 -9.01 -2.08 22.54
C THR A 191 -7.55 -1.72 22.84
N LEU A 192 -7.17 -1.79 24.11
CA LEU A 192 -5.81 -1.54 24.54
C LEU A 192 -4.86 -2.61 23.98
N ARG A 193 -5.27 -3.89 23.99
CA ARG A 193 -4.49 -5.00 23.41
C ARG A 193 -4.23 -4.81 21.93
N GLU A 194 -5.21 -4.34 21.15
CA GLU A 194 -5.05 -4.04 19.74
C GLU A 194 -4.06 -2.88 19.53
N ALA A 195 -4.19 -1.78 20.29
CA ALA A 195 -3.29 -0.64 20.24
C ALA A 195 -1.84 -1.03 20.61
N VAL A 196 -1.67 -1.81 21.68
CA VAL A 196 -0.37 -2.34 22.10
C VAL A 196 0.21 -3.27 21.04
N ALA A 197 -0.59 -4.15 20.45
CA ALA A 197 -0.14 -5.04 19.39
C ALA A 197 0.38 -4.26 18.18
N LYS A 198 -0.29 -3.19 17.77
CA LYS A 198 0.15 -2.30 16.68
C LYS A 198 1.41 -1.51 17.02
N GLY A 199 1.39 -0.80 18.13
CA GLY A 199 2.48 0.07 18.56
C GLY A 199 3.77 -0.71 18.83
N TYR A 200 3.68 -1.84 19.53
CA TYR A 200 4.83 -2.66 19.83
C TYR A 200 5.42 -3.34 18.61
N HIS A 201 4.58 -3.88 17.72
CA HIS A 201 5.03 -4.45 16.45
C HIS A 201 5.82 -3.43 15.63
N LYS A 202 5.30 -2.19 15.52
CA LYS A 202 5.97 -1.11 14.77
C LYS A 202 7.35 -0.77 15.32
N LEU A 203 7.52 -0.79 16.65
CA LEU A 203 8.82 -0.55 17.26
C LEU A 203 9.77 -1.73 17.09
N LEU A 204 9.27 -2.97 17.16
CA LEU A 204 10.10 -4.17 16.99
C LEU A 204 10.58 -4.34 15.55
N ALA A 205 9.72 -4.04 14.56
CA ALA A 205 9.98 -4.22 13.14
C ALA A 205 10.46 -2.92 12.47
N TYR A 206 11.46 -2.26 13.05
CA TYR A 206 12.07 -1.08 12.43
C TYR A 206 12.85 -1.44 11.17
N LYS A 207 12.80 -0.58 10.17
CA LYS A 207 13.49 -0.79 8.88
C LYS A 207 14.99 -0.55 9.05
N ASP A 208 15.77 -1.60 8.83
CA ASP A 208 17.23 -1.56 8.84
C ASP A 208 17.81 -2.21 7.57
N GLU A 209 19.12 -2.32 7.53
CA GLU A 209 19.87 -2.85 6.40
C GLU A 209 19.50 -4.32 6.11
N TYR A 210 19.24 -5.11 7.14
CA TYR A 210 18.85 -6.51 7.02
C TYR A 210 17.45 -6.65 6.43
N GLU A 211 16.50 -5.83 6.90
CA GLU A 211 15.13 -5.84 6.41
C GLU A 211 15.05 -5.31 4.97
N VAL A 212 15.83 -4.27 4.63
CA VAL A 212 15.94 -3.80 3.24
C VAL A 212 16.45 -4.93 2.34
N ALA A 213 17.50 -5.65 2.76
CA ALA A 213 18.05 -6.76 1.99
C ALA A 213 17.05 -7.89 1.79
N ARG A 214 16.23 -8.22 2.82
CA ARG A 214 15.18 -9.23 2.75
C ARG A 214 14.11 -8.83 1.73
N LEU A 215 13.61 -7.58 1.82
CA LEU A 215 12.58 -7.07 0.91
C LEU A 215 13.05 -6.99 -0.55
N LEU A 216 14.34 -6.71 -0.80
CA LEU A 216 14.90 -6.69 -2.15
C LEU A 216 14.91 -8.09 -2.79
N GLN A 217 15.11 -9.15 -2.01
CA GLN A 217 15.01 -10.53 -2.51
C GLN A 217 13.56 -10.89 -2.89
N GLU A 218 12.58 -10.48 -2.10
CA GLU A 218 11.16 -10.66 -2.43
C GLU A 218 10.76 -9.87 -3.70
N THR A 219 11.33 -8.68 -3.89
CA THR A 219 11.09 -7.87 -5.09
C THR A 219 11.56 -8.59 -6.35
N ARG A 220 12.71 -9.28 -6.30
CA ARG A 220 13.20 -10.07 -7.42
C ARG A 220 12.25 -11.22 -7.76
N ALA A 221 11.86 -12.01 -6.77
CA ALA A 221 10.94 -13.13 -6.98
C ALA A 221 9.61 -12.66 -7.61
N LYS A 222 9.06 -11.55 -7.13
CA LYS A 222 7.86 -10.93 -7.71
C LYS A 222 8.09 -10.42 -9.14
N ALA A 223 9.27 -9.89 -9.45
CA ALA A 223 9.58 -9.45 -10.80
C ALA A 223 9.71 -10.63 -11.77
N GLU A 224 10.33 -11.73 -11.34
CA GLU A 224 10.44 -12.98 -12.12
C GLU A 224 9.07 -13.62 -12.37
N GLU A 225 8.12 -13.45 -11.44
CA GLU A 225 6.74 -13.92 -11.61
C GLU A 225 5.91 -13.00 -12.54
N ALA A 226 6.19 -11.68 -12.51
CA ALA A 226 5.40 -10.67 -13.23
C ALA A 226 5.88 -10.40 -14.65
N PHE A 227 7.12 -10.71 -14.98
CA PHE A 227 7.73 -10.40 -16.28
C PHE A 227 8.40 -11.64 -16.90
N GLU A 228 8.24 -11.79 -18.21
CA GLU A 228 8.94 -12.82 -19.02
C GLU A 228 10.22 -12.25 -19.63
N GLY A 229 11.26 -13.09 -19.78
CA GLY A 229 12.52 -12.78 -20.44
C GLY A 229 13.67 -12.48 -19.46
N ASP A 230 14.79 -11.99 -20.00
CA ASP A 230 15.97 -11.66 -19.21
C ASP A 230 15.78 -10.35 -18.43
N LEU A 231 15.50 -10.48 -17.14
CA LEU A 231 15.28 -9.35 -16.24
C LEU A 231 16.60 -8.73 -15.78
N LYS A 232 16.77 -7.44 -16.03
CA LYS A 232 17.88 -6.66 -15.50
C LYS A 232 17.39 -5.73 -14.40
N LEU A 233 17.66 -6.09 -13.15
CA LEU A 233 17.29 -5.29 -12.00
C LEU A 233 18.38 -4.30 -11.60
N THR A 234 18.00 -3.06 -11.36
CA THR A 234 18.87 -2.02 -10.82
C THR A 234 18.28 -1.47 -9.53
N TYR A 235 18.99 -1.63 -8.42
CA TYR A 235 18.55 -1.19 -7.10
C TYR A 235 19.14 0.19 -6.77
N HIS A 236 18.28 1.16 -6.43
CA HIS A 236 18.71 2.50 -6.02
C HIS A 236 18.75 2.60 -4.49
N LEU A 237 19.92 2.42 -3.91
CA LEU A 237 20.13 2.34 -2.47
C LEU A 237 21.04 3.46 -1.96
N ALA A 238 20.87 3.82 -0.70
CA ALA A 238 21.72 4.73 0.04
C ALA A 238 22.22 4.05 1.34
N PRO A 239 23.17 3.09 1.25
CA PRO A 239 23.70 2.42 2.44
C PRO A 239 24.36 3.42 3.39
N PRO A 240 24.06 3.43 4.70
CA PRO A 240 24.56 4.44 5.64
C PRO A 240 26.09 4.55 5.71
N LEU A 241 26.80 3.45 5.47
CA LEU A 241 28.26 3.41 5.50
C LEU A 241 28.95 3.80 4.17
N LEU A 242 28.21 3.85 3.07
CA LEU A 242 28.76 4.06 1.72
C LEU A 242 28.16 5.29 1.02
N SER A 243 27.14 5.92 1.57
CA SER A 243 26.47 7.04 0.95
C SER A 243 27.14 8.36 1.32
N LYS A 244 27.46 9.16 0.30
CA LYS A 244 27.85 10.56 0.50
C LYS A 244 26.61 11.40 0.81
N GLU A 245 26.74 12.38 1.68
CA GLU A 245 25.66 13.35 1.93
C GLU A 245 25.40 14.18 0.67
N GLY A 246 24.14 14.27 0.27
CA GLY A 246 23.71 15.16 -0.80
C GLY A 246 23.55 16.61 -0.31
N ALA A 247 23.35 17.54 -1.25
CA ALA A 247 23.22 18.98 -0.96
C ALA A 247 22.12 19.34 0.08
N ASN A 248 21.17 18.43 0.32
CA ASN A 248 20.04 18.63 1.25
C ASN A 248 20.23 17.85 2.56
N GLY A 249 21.43 17.44 2.94
CA GLY A 249 21.68 16.61 4.14
C GLY A 249 21.10 15.19 4.08
N ARG A 250 20.62 14.75 2.90
CA ARG A 250 20.08 13.40 2.69
C ARG A 250 21.11 12.53 2.00
N PRO A 251 21.23 11.23 2.37
CA PRO A 251 22.14 10.33 1.68
C PRO A 251 21.78 10.20 0.20
N LYS A 252 22.77 10.33 -0.70
CA LYS A 252 22.58 10.20 -2.13
C LYS A 252 22.42 8.72 -2.49
N LYS A 253 21.31 8.38 -3.19
CA LYS A 253 21.09 7.03 -3.70
C LYS A 253 22.06 6.73 -4.85
N SER A 254 22.66 5.54 -4.83
CA SER A 254 23.53 5.03 -5.88
C SER A 254 22.91 3.77 -6.50
N PRO A 255 23.11 3.55 -7.82
CA PRO A 255 22.63 2.35 -8.49
C PRO A 255 23.51 1.14 -8.11
N PHE A 256 22.86 0.04 -7.75
CA PHE A 256 23.49 -1.26 -7.50
C PHE A 256 22.96 -2.27 -8.52
N SER A 257 23.87 -2.94 -9.22
CA SER A 257 23.49 -3.97 -10.17
C SER A 257 23.18 -5.30 -9.48
N GLU A 258 22.45 -6.16 -10.15
CA GLU A 258 22.10 -7.52 -9.74
C GLU A 258 23.31 -8.39 -9.36
N LYS A 259 24.50 -8.12 -9.91
CA LYS A 259 25.75 -8.83 -9.56
C LYS A 259 26.08 -8.78 -8.06
N ARG A 260 25.43 -7.90 -7.31
CA ARG A 260 25.59 -7.76 -5.84
C ARG A 260 24.50 -8.44 -5.02
N GLU A 261 23.62 -9.21 -5.61
CA GLU A 261 22.53 -9.89 -4.89
C GLU A 261 23.01 -10.88 -3.83
N TRP A 262 24.18 -11.48 -4.01
CA TRP A 262 24.78 -12.30 -2.98
C TRP A 262 25.02 -11.53 -1.67
N GLN A 263 25.32 -10.22 -1.75
CA GLN A 263 25.46 -9.33 -0.59
C GLN A 263 24.11 -9.18 0.13
N PHE A 264 23.00 -9.03 -0.62
CA PHE A 264 21.68 -8.96 -0.02
C PHE A 264 21.28 -10.28 0.64
N ARG A 265 21.63 -11.44 0.04
CA ARG A 265 21.42 -12.75 0.68
C ARG A 265 22.21 -12.89 1.97
N MET A 266 23.47 -12.49 1.97
CA MET A 266 24.31 -12.49 3.16
C MET A 266 23.74 -11.57 4.27
N LEU A 267 23.39 -10.33 3.92
CA LEU A 267 22.77 -9.38 4.87
C LEU A 267 21.45 -9.93 5.43
N SER A 268 20.57 -10.46 4.58
CA SER A 268 19.31 -11.06 5.03
C SER A 268 19.54 -12.23 6.01
N TRP A 269 20.56 -13.05 5.80
CA TRP A 269 20.92 -14.11 6.74
C TRP A 269 21.43 -13.55 8.09
N MET A 270 22.20 -12.45 8.04
CA MET A 270 22.72 -11.77 9.23
C MET A 270 21.64 -11.10 10.10
N LYS A 271 20.37 -11.08 9.69
CA LYS A 271 19.24 -10.57 10.51
C LYS A 271 19.19 -11.15 11.93
N ARG A 272 19.74 -12.34 12.12
CA ARG A 272 19.85 -13.01 13.45
C ARG A 272 20.82 -12.32 14.39
N LEU A 273 21.77 -11.53 13.87
CA LEU A 273 22.75 -10.79 14.66
C LEU A 273 22.18 -9.48 15.22
N ARG A 274 21.01 -9.05 14.71
CA ARG A 274 20.35 -7.80 15.12
C ARG A 274 20.23 -7.69 16.63
N GLY A 275 20.80 -6.61 17.18
CA GLY A 275 20.79 -6.33 18.60
C GLY A 275 21.72 -7.18 19.47
N THR A 276 22.56 -8.01 18.87
CA THR A 276 23.66 -8.73 19.56
C THR A 276 24.95 -7.90 19.53
N PRO A 277 25.99 -8.23 20.33
CA PRO A 277 27.30 -7.59 20.23
C PRO A 277 27.98 -7.73 18.85
N PHE A 278 27.55 -8.69 18.05
CA PHE A 278 28.08 -8.95 16.71
C PHE A 278 27.30 -8.24 15.60
N ASP A 279 26.34 -7.39 15.93
CA ASP A 279 25.57 -6.60 14.98
C ASP A 279 26.39 -5.39 14.49
N PRO A 280 26.97 -5.41 13.25
CA PRO A 280 27.82 -4.33 12.77
C PRO A 280 27.09 -2.99 12.62
N PHE A 281 25.78 -3.00 12.40
CA PHE A 281 24.97 -1.79 12.29
C PHE A 281 24.41 -1.34 13.65
N GLY A 282 24.42 -2.21 14.65
CA GLY A 282 23.82 -2.00 15.96
C GLY A 282 24.40 -0.82 16.76
N TYR A 283 25.58 -0.34 16.41
CA TYR A 283 26.28 0.73 17.12
C TYR A 283 25.99 2.13 16.60
N THR A 284 25.20 2.28 15.54
CA THR A 284 24.80 3.59 15.02
C THR A 284 23.87 4.31 15.99
N ALA A 285 23.84 5.65 15.94
CA ALA A 285 22.95 6.47 16.77
C ALA A 285 21.48 6.09 16.55
N GLU A 286 21.10 5.88 15.30
CA GLU A 286 19.74 5.49 14.91
C GLU A 286 19.34 4.13 15.54
N ARG A 287 20.20 3.10 15.47
CA ARG A 287 19.90 1.77 16.05
C ARG A 287 19.86 1.80 17.57
N ARG A 288 20.67 2.66 18.20
CA ARG A 288 20.59 2.90 19.65
C ARG A 288 19.27 3.57 20.04
N MET A 289 18.81 4.52 19.24
CA MET A 289 17.51 5.18 19.43
C MET A 289 16.36 4.16 19.30
N GLU A 290 16.34 3.33 18.26
CA GLU A 290 15.31 2.29 18.06
C GLU A 290 15.21 1.36 19.29
N ARG A 291 16.33 0.85 19.77
CA ARG A 291 16.34 -0.02 20.97
C ARG A 291 15.93 0.71 22.24
N ARG A 292 16.19 2.03 22.34
CA ARG A 292 15.72 2.85 23.46
C ARG A 292 14.21 3.01 23.44
N LEU A 293 13.63 3.28 22.27
CA LEU A 293 12.18 3.39 22.08
C LEU A 293 11.47 2.09 22.46
N ILE A 294 11.99 0.93 22.07
CA ILE A 294 11.42 -0.37 22.45
C ILE A 294 11.42 -0.53 23.98
N ARG A 295 12.57 -0.30 24.65
CA ARG A 295 12.68 -0.44 26.12
C ARG A 295 11.78 0.55 26.85
N GLN A 296 11.70 1.77 26.35
CA GLN A 296 10.84 2.80 26.94
C GLN A 296 9.37 2.40 26.84
N TYR A 297 8.93 1.93 25.68
CA TYR A 297 7.58 1.47 25.47
C TYR A 297 7.20 0.29 26.38
N GLU A 298 8.09 -0.70 26.50
CA GLU A 298 7.87 -1.83 27.42
C GLU A 298 7.74 -1.39 28.88
N LYS A 299 8.53 -0.39 29.29
CA LYS A 299 8.43 0.21 30.63
C LYS A 299 7.09 0.92 30.81
N ASP A 300 6.71 1.78 29.87
CA ASP A 300 5.49 2.58 29.95
C ASP A 300 4.25 1.68 29.99
N MET A 301 4.16 0.71 29.10
CA MET A 301 3.02 -0.21 29.05
C MET A 301 3.01 -1.19 30.23
N THR A 302 4.16 -1.47 30.85
CA THR A 302 4.19 -2.24 32.10
C THR A 302 3.68 -1.40 33.27
N GLU A 303 3.91 -0.10 33.28
CA GLU A 303 3.36 0.81 34.29
C GLU A 303 1.85 0.95 34.15
N VAL A 304 1.35 1.09 32.91
CA VAL A 304 -0.11 1.07 32.61
C VAL A 304 -0.79 -0.17 33.20
N LEU A 305 -0.16 -1.34 33.10
CA LEU A 305 -0.71 -2.58 33.71
C LEU A 305 -0.77 -2.52 35.24
N LYS A 306 0.19 -1.87 35.91
CA LYS A 306 0.21 -1.76 37.38
C LYS A 306 -0.87 -0.80 37.88
N THR A 307 -1.18 0.24 37.12
CA THR A 307 -2.21 1.23 37.50
C THR A 307 -3.63 0.72 37.23
N GLN A 308 -3.80 -0.53 36.79
CA GLN A 308 -5.09 -1.18 36.50
C GLN A 308 -6.00 -0.36 35.60
N GLY A 309 -5.44 0.44 34.69
CA GLY A 309 -6.21 1.22 33.73
C GLY A 309 -6.94 2.43 34.31
N GLY A 310 -6.47 3.00 35.42
CA GLY A 310 -7.10 4.16 36.09
C GLY A 310 -7.38 5.37 35.17
N HIS A 311 -6.70 5.41 34.00
CA HIS A 311 -6.88 6.41 32.94
C HIS A 311 -6.87 5.71 31.56
N PRO A 312 -7.99 5.12 31.11
CA PRO A 312 -8.05 4.31 29.89
C PRO A 312 -7.65 5.10 28.63
N ASP A 313 -8.05 6.38 28.53
CA ASP A 313 -7.71 7.21 27.36
C ASP A 313 -6.21 7.52 27.29
N ALA A 314 -5.58 7.79 28.43
CA ALA A 314 -4.13 8.00 28.51
C ALA A 314 -3.36 6.71 28.19
N ALA A 315 -3.84 5.57 28.68
CA ALA A 315 -3.27 4.26 28.38
C ALA A 315 -3.33 3.95 26.88
N LEU A 316 -4.45 4.24 26.25
CA LEU A 316 -4.65 4.07 24.80
C LEU A 316 -3.73 5.02 24.01
N ALA A 317 -3.68 6.30 24.40
CA ALA A 317 -2.81 7.29 23.76
C ALA A 317 -1.33 6.89 23.82
N LEU A 318 -0.87 6.39 24.99
CA LEU A 318 0.48 5.85 25.17
C LEU A 318 0.73 4.61 24.29
N ALA A 319 -0.24 3.71 24.19
CA ALA A 319 -0.14 2.50 23.36
C ALA A 319 0.00 2.83 21.87
N GLU A 320 -0.67 3.88 21.40
CA GLU A 320 -0.66 4.34 20.01
C GLU A 320 0.50 5.30 19.68
N LEU A 321 1.18 5.85 20.66
CA LEU A 321 2.25 6.81 20.47
C LEU A 321 3.33 6.37 19.46
N PRO A 322 3.76 5.10 19.41
CA PRO A 322 4.70 4.62 18.39
C PRO A 322 4.23 4.83 16.95
N LEU A 323 2.92 4.88 16.69
CA LEU A 323 2.37 5.07 15.35
C LEU A 323 2.66 6.46 14.79
N GLN A 324 2.98 7.42 15.65
CA GLN A 324 3.36 8.78 15.29
C GLN A 324 4.85 8.91 14.94
N ILE A 325 5.70 7.94 15.35
CA ILE A 325 7.14 7.93 15.07
C ILE A 325 7.37 7.38 13.67
N ARG A 326 7.38 8.25 12.65
CA ARG A 326 7.47 7.91 11.23
C ARG A 326 8.72 8.50 10.60
N GLY A 327 9.09 7.98 9.41
CA GLY A 327 10.21 8.47 8.63
C GLY A 327 11.52 7.74 8.90
N PHE A 328 12.63 8.31 8.40
CA PHE A 328 13.99 7.79 8.51
C PHE A 328 14.94 8.93 8.84
N GLY A 329 16.06 8.61 9.50
CA GLY A 329 17.09 9.58 9.84
C GLY A 329 16.53 10.79 10.60
N PRO A 330 16.89 12.04 10.22
CA PRO A 330 16.48 13.25 10.94
C PRO A 330 14.97 13.41 11.10
N VAL A 331 14.16 12.95 10.13
CA VAL A 331 12.69 13.02 10.21
C VAL A 331 12.18 12.12 11.33
N LYS A 332 12.72 10.91 11.45
CA LYS A 332 12.35 9.99 12.52
C LYS A 332 12.77 10.50 13.88
N GLU A 333 13.97 11.08 13.96
CA GLU A 333 14.48 11.70 15.21
C GLU A 333 13.58 12.84 15.70
N ALA A 334 13.15 13.73 14.78
CA ALA A 334 12.22 14.80 15.09
C ALA A 334 10.87 14.28 15.59
N ASN A 335 10.31 13.25 14.91
CA ASN A 335 9.06 12.62 15.32
C ASN A 335 9.17 11.87 16.64
N ALA A 336 10.30 11.21 16.90
CA ALA A 336 10.57 10.58 18.20
C ALA A 336 10.69 11.59 19.35
N ALA A 337 11.31 12.75 19.09
CA ALA A 337 11.39 13.85 20.05
C ALA A 337 10.00 14.45 20.34
N ALA A 338 9.16 14.63 19.31
CA ALA A 338 7.78 15.08 19.47
C ALA A 338 6.93 14.08 20.27
N ALA A 339 7.06 12.78 19.98
CA ALA A 339 6.40 11.73 20.72
C ALA A 339 6.85 11.69 22.18
N ALA A 340 8.14 11.91 22.46
CA ALA A 340 8.67 11.98 23.81
C ALA A 340 8.07 13.14 24.64
N LYS A 341 7.74 14.28 24.03
CA LYS A 341 7.01 15.38 24.68
C LYS A 341 5.60 14.98 25.06
N ARG A 342 4.84 14.43 24.08
CA ARG A 342 3.44 13.98 24.28
C ARG A 342 3.30 12.86 25.32
N ARG A 343 4.35 12.08 25.54
CA ARG A 343 4.37 11.04 26.55
C ARG A 343 4.22 11.59 27.97
N HIS A 344 4.59 12.83 28.22
CA HIS A 344 4.53 13.50 29.53
C HIS A 344 3.26 14.33 29.73
N GLU A 345 2.51 14.56 28.67
CA GLU A 345 1.16 15.14 28.69
C GLU A 345 0.13 14.09 29.09
#